data_9c1ee2daa0e3c3e3519a1ea5486a484f
#
_entry.id   9c1ee2daa0e3c3e3519a1ea5486a484f
#
_cell.length_a   1.000
_cell.length_b   1.000
_cell.length_c   1.000
_cell.angle_alpha   90.00
_cell.angle_beta   90.00
_cell.angle_gamma   90.00
#
_symmetry.space_group_name_H-M   'P 1'
#
loop_
_entity.id
_entity.type
_entity.pdbx_description
1 polymer ?
#
loop_
_entity_poly.entity_id
_entity_poly.type
_entity_poly.pdbx_seq_one_letter_code
_entity_poly.pdbx_strand_id
1 'polypeptide(L)'
;MAEGYVAPGFERVRDAFEAGLEEELGAGFAAVRAGEVLVDIWGGWADRERTRRWARETIAPVYSTTKGVSAIVMAWLADKGMLSYEDAVASLWPAFGAHGKDKLTIAQALAHQAGVPGFINPIDPDLWLDPPACAAAIAALEPMWPPGTASGYHPLTWGYIVGEIAMRAADRSLGAILREEICAPHGIDFQIGTPESEHARAAEVKKPSRVADFGEITPPRRAAFFTPWAAAKRGSSQWRQIEIPSANGHATALGVARLYEVYATGGEISGERLLSPGAFAQLVAPRFRGDDLVLPFNIDWRSGVIGNSNGFYGPNAEAIGHSGAGGSCGFGDPKAGVAAGYVMNKHSHHLMGDPRSLRLIEALYACL
;
A
#
# COMPACT_ATOMS: atom_id res chain seq x y z
N MET A 1 -12.37 21.29 -13.63
CA MET A 1 -13.53 20.39 -13.76
C MET A 1 -13.02 18.96 -13.72
N ALA A 2 -13.76 18.07 -13.06
CA ALA A 2 -13.50 16.65 -13.08
C ALA A 2 -13.97 16.04 -14.42
N GLU A 3 -13.18 15.12 -14.93
CA GLU A 3 -13.53 14.26 -16.05
C GLU A 3 -13.90 12.86 -15.52
N GLY A 4 -14.52 12.03 -16.35
CA GLY A 4 -14.85 10.65 -16.02
C GLY A 4 -16.32 10.40 -15.68
N TYR A 5 -16.58 9.31 -14.95
CA TYR A 5 -17.91 8.76 -14.71
C TYR A 5 -18.31 8.80 -13.24
N VAL A 6 -19.55 9.12 -12.96
CA VAL A 6 -20.23 8.82 -11.70
C VAL A 6 -21.58 8.19 -11.99
N ALA A 7 -21.94 7.15 -11.25
CA ALA A 7 -23.26 6.54 -11.33
C ALA A 7 -24.35 7.52 -10.85
N PRO A 8 -25.60 7.39 -11.34
CA PRO A 8 -26.72 8.19 -10.84
C PRO A 8 -26.83 8.07 -9.30
N GLY A 9 -26.94 9.21 -8.61
CA GLY A 9 -26.98 9.29 -7.15
C GLY A 9 -25.61 9.50 -6.49
N PHE A 10 -24.50 9.48 -7.26
CA PHE A 10 -23.15 9.71 -6.74
C PHE A 10 -22.57 11.07 -7.15
N GLU A 11 -23.39 12.00 -7.62
CA GLU A 11 -22.99 13.34 -8.08
C GLU A 11 -22.24 14.11 -6.96
N ARG A 12 -22.63 13.92 -5.71
CA ARG A 12 -21.97 14.52 -4.55
C ARG A 12 -20.48 14.19 -4.46
N VAL A 13 -20.06 13.02 -4.94
CA VAL A 13 -18.63 12.65 -4.97
C VAL A 13 -17.89 13.49 -6.01
N ARG A 14 -18.50 13.74 -7.18
CA ARG A 14 -17.95 14.63 -8.20
C ARG A 14 -17.81 16.05 -7.67
N ASP A 15 -18.85 16.57 -7.00
CA ASP A 15 -18.83 17.92 -6.43
C ASP A 15 -17.72 18.07 -5.38
N ALA A 16 -17.56 17.07 -4.50
CA ALA A 16 -16.51 17.05 -3.49
C ALA A 16 -15.10 16.96 -4.12
N PHE A 17 -14.94 16.21 -5.21
CA PHE A 17 -13.70 16.11 -5.95
C PHE A 17 -13.35 17.42 -6.65
N GLU A 18 -14.31 18.05 -7.33
CA GLU A 18 -14.12 19.34 -8.00
C GLU A 18 -13.75 20.46 -7.02
N ALA A 19 -14.44 20.52 -5.88
CA ALA A 19 -14.11 21.46 -4.81
C ALA A 19 -12.68 21.27 -4.28
N GLY A 20 -12.17 20.02 -4.31
CA GLY A 20 -10.81 19.69 -3.87
C GLY A 20 -9.72 19.91 -4.92
N LEU A 21 -10.05 20.10 -6.20
CA LEU A 21 -9.04 20.21 -7.26
C LEU A 21 -8.10 21.42 -7.12
N GLU A 22 -8.52 22.49 -6.45
CA GLU A 22 -7.64 23.64 -6.16
C GLU A 22 -6.51 23.29 -5.20
N GLU A 23 -6.72 22.30 -4.32
CA GLU A 23 -5.71 21.79 -3.40
C GLU A 23 -4.73 20.85 -4.08
N GLU A 24 -5.08 20.31 -5.27
CA GLU A 24 -4.33 19.31 -6.01
C GLU A 24 -3.39 19.93 -7.07
N LEU A 25 -2.45 19.13 -7.54
CA LEU A 25 -1.84 19.30 -8.86
C LEU A 25 -2.62 18.47 -9.88
N GLY A 26 -2.79 17.19 -9.60
CA GLY A 26 -3.68 16.28 -10.26
C GLY A 26 -4.00 15.09 -9.37
N ALA A 27 -5.19 14.50 -9.57
CA ALA A 27 -5.69 13.39 -8.78
C ALA A 27 -6.69 12.55 -9.57
N GLY A 28 -6.96 11.34 -9.05
CA GLY A 28 -8.07 10.49 -9.44
C GLY A 28 -8.71 9.85 -8.22
N PHE A 29 -10.02 9.63 -8.29
CA PHE A 29 -10.79 8.89 -7.29
C PHE A 29 -11.71 7.90 -7.98
N ALA A 30 -11.75 6.68 -7.47
CA ALA A 30 -12.66 5.66 -7.97
C ALA A 30 -13.30 4.87 -6.81
N ALA A 31 -14.53 4.42 -7.03
CA ALA A 31 -15.24 3.53 -6.13
C ALA A 31 -15.94 2.43 -6.92
N VAL A 32 -15.94 1.22 -6.37
CA VAL A 32 -16.57 0.03 -6.96
C VAL A 32 -17.42 -0.69 -5.92
N ARG A 33 -18.47 -1.38 -6.37
CA ARG A 33 -19.32 -2.24 -5.54
C ARG A 33 -19.71 -3.47 -6.34
N ALA A 34 -19.37 -4.65 -5.85
CA ALA A 34 -19.74 -5.93 -6.48
C ALA A 34 -19.45 -5.98 -7.99
N GLY A 35 -18.26 -5.52 -8.40
CA GLY A 35 -17.84 -5.47 -9.80
C GLY A 35 -18.32 -4.23 -10.57
N GLU A 36 -19.29 -3.47 -10.08
CA GLU A 36 -19.78 -2.26 -10.75
C GLU A 36 -18.93 -1.04 -10.38
N VAL A 37 -18.67 -0.18 -11.36
CA VAL A 37 -18.01 1.12 -11.16
C VAL A 37 -19.07 2.14 -10.74
N LEU A 38 -18.96 2.64 -9.51
CA LEU A 38 -19.81 3.72 -9.01
C LEU A 38 -19.23 5.09 -9.35
N VAL A 39 -17.90 5.21 -9.25
CA VAL A 39 -17.16 6.45 -9.52
C VAL A 39 -15.83 6.08 -10.19
N ASP A 40 -15.47 6.81 -11.24
CA ASP A 40 -14.15 6.78 -11.88
C ASP A 40 -13.89 8.18 -12.46
N ILE A 41 -13.32 9.07 -11.64
CA ILE A 41 -13.12 10.49 -11.94
C ILE A 41 -11.67 10.91 -11.72
N TRP A 42 -11.24 11.87 -12.53
CA TRP A 42 -9.89 12.43 -12.47
C TRP A 42 -9.89 13.90 -12.87
N GLY A 43 -8.79 14.59 -12.58
CA GLY A 43 -8.63 15.99 -12.96
C GLY A 43 -7.27 16.57 -12.59
N GLY A 44 -7.04 17.78 -13.08
CA GLY A 44 -5.77 18.49 -12.86
C GLY A 44 -4.69 18.12 -13.86
N TRP A 45 -3.45 18.04 -13.39
CA TRP A 45 -2.24 17.94 -14.19
C TRP A 45 -1.34 16.79 -13.73
N ALA A 46 -0.80 16.05 -14.70
CA ALA A 46 0.09 14.94 -14.44
C ALA A 46 1.57 15.38 -14.26
N ASP A 47 1.91 16.62 -14.62
CA ASP A 47 3.24 17.21 -14.49
C ASP A 47 3.22 18.52 -13.69
N ARG A 48 4.39 18.94 -13.20
CA ARG A 48 4.53 20.14 -12.37
C ARG A 48 4.37 21.44 -13.16
N GLU A 49 4.78 21.41 -14.42
CA GLU A 49 4.73 22.53 -15.37
C GLU A 49 3.32 22.78 -15.89
N ARG A 50 2.38 21.86 -15.61
CA ARG A 50 0.97 21.93 -16.06
C ARG A 50 0.87 21.91 -17.60
N THR A 51 1.65 21.06 -18.24
CA THR A 51 1.63 20.87 -19.71
C THR A 51 0.90 19.62 -20.12
N ARG A 52 0.85 18.59 -19.24
CA ARG A 52 0.15 17.33 -19.49
C ARG A 52 -1.03 17.18 -18.52
N ARG A 53 -2.24 17.11 -19.09
CA ARG A 53 -3.46 16.86 -18.32
C ARG A 53 -3.40 15.48 -17.64
N TRP A 54 -4.01 15.37 -16.47
CA TRP A 54 -4.31 14.09 -15.89
C TRP A 54 -5.38 13.39 -16.72
N ALA A 55 -5.13 12.18 -17.17
CA ALA A 55 -6.03 11.38 -17.98
C ALA A 55 -6.44 10.12 -17.20
N ARG A 56 -7.42 9.37 -17.71
CA ARG A 56 -7.91 8.14 -17.08
C ARG A 56 -6.81 7.12 -16.84
N GLU A 57 -5.91 6.99 -17.79
CA GLU A 57 -4.76 6.08 -17.79
C GLU A 57 -3.54 6.63 -17.05
N THR A 58 -3.60 7.83 -16.48
CA THR A 58 -2.50 8.37 -15.69
C THR A 58 -2.29 7.53 -14.45
N ILE A 59 -1.09 6.97 -14.31
CA ILE A 59 -0.68 6.25 -13.11
C ILE A 59 0.11 7.18 -12.18
N ALA A 60 -0.09 7.04 -10.89
CA ALA A 60 0.68 7.76 -9.89
C ALA A 60 1.28 6.78 -8.87
N PRO A 61 2.43 7.13 -8.24
CA PRO A 61 2.97 6.31 -7.17
C PRO A 61 2.05 6.37 -5.96
N VAL A 62 1.60 5.20 -5.51
CA VAL A 62 0.65 5.08 -4.39
C VAL A 62 1.33 4.79 -3.05
N TYR A 63 2.65 4.76 -3.04
CA TYR A 63 3.45 4.51 -1.83
C TYR A 63 2.92 3.34 -1.00
N SER A 64 2.66 3.54 0.30
CA SER A 64 2.29 2.45 1.19
C SER A 64 0.90 1.87 0.96
N THR A 65 0.04 2.50 0.14
CA THR A 65 -1.16 1.84 -0.39
C THR A 65 -0.79 0.54 -1.14
N THR A 66 0.44 0.43 -1.65
CA THR A 66 1.02 -0.80 -2.23
C THR A 66 0.99 -1.99 -1.27
N LYS A 67 1.13 -1.76 0.05
CA LYS A 67 1.17 -2.86 1.03
C LYS A 67 -0.11 -3.69 1.05
N GLY A 68 -1.28 -3.04 0.96
CA GLY A 68 -2.54 -3.76 0.88
C GLY A 68 -2.63 -4.66 -0.35
N VAL A 69 -2.07 -4.22 -1.47
CA VAL A 69 -2.00 -5.01 -2.70
C VAL A 69 -1.00 -6.17 -2.55
N SER A 70 0.16 -5.91 -1.99
CA SER A 70 1.15 -6.97 -1.71
C SER A 70 0.64 -7.99 -0.71
N ALA A 71 -0.18 -7.57 0.26
CA ALA A 71 -0.85 -8.47 1.20
C ALA A 71 -1.85 -9.41 0.51
N ILE A 72 -2.55 -8.94 -0.54
CA ILE A 72 -3.41 -9.80 -1.38
C ILE A 72 -2.58 -10.87 -2.08
N VAL A 73 -1.41 -10.51 -2.64
CA VAL A 73 -0.50 -11.50 -3.27
C VAL A 73 -0.02 -12.53 -2.24
N MET A 74 0.33 -12.12 -1.03
CA MET A 74 0.73 -13.05 0.03
C MET A 74 -0.42 -14.00 0.43
N ALA A 75 -1.66 -13.49 0.47
CA ALA A 75 -2.84 -14.32 0.71
C ALA A 75 -3.12 -15.29 -0.45
N TRP A 76 -2.91 -14.86 -1.68
CA TRP A 76 -3.01 -15.72 -2.86
C TRP A 76 -1.97 -16.85 -2.83
N LEU A 77 -0.71 -16.57 -2.45
CA LEU A 77 0.32 -17.59 -2.27
C LEU A 77 -0.06 -18.61 -1.18
N ALA A 78 -0.63 -18.14 -0.08
CA ALA A 78 -1.12 -19.02 0.98
C ALA A 78 -2.30 -19.89 0.51
N ASP A 79 -3.22 -19.30 -0.27
CA ASP A 79 -4.37 -20.01 -0.86
C ASP A 79 -3.94 -21.11 -1.85
N LYS A 80 -2.83 -20.90 -2.55
CA LYS A 80 -2.21 -21.91 -3.43
C LYS A 80 -1.36 -22.93 -2.68
N GLY A 81 -1.28 -22.84 -1.34
CA GLY A 81 -0.50 -23.77 -0.52
C GLY A 81 1.02 -23.62 -0.66
N MET A 82 1.50 -22.48 -1.20
CA MET A 82 2.92 -22.22 -1.39
C MET A 82 3.61 -21.75 -0.10
N LEU A 83 2.84 -21.25 0.86
CA LEU A 83 3.26 -20.87 2.20
C LEU A 83 2.11 -20.96 3.18
N SER A 84 2.40 -20.95 4.49
CA SER A 84 1.39 -20.75 5.53
C SER A 84 1.74 -19.50 6.35
N TYR A 85 0.72 -18.77 6.77
CA TYR A 85 0.90 -17.62 7.66
C TYR A 85 1.55 -17.98 9.00
N GLU A 86 1.40 -19.23 9.43
CA GLU A 86 1.97 -19.76 10.67
C GLU A 86 3.41 -20.29 10.49
N ASP A 87 3.90 -20.41 9.25
CA ASP A 87 5.27 -20.80 8.99
C ASP A 87 6.23 -19.73 9.52
N ALA A 88 7.33 -20.15 10.11
CA ALA A 88 8.42 -19.25 10.42
C ALA A 88 9.03 -18.71 9.11
N VAL A 89 9.30 -17.41 9.02
CA VAL A 89 10.00 -16.83 7.86
C VAL A 89 11.30 -17.57 7.59
N ALA A 90 12.01 -17.98 8.66
CA ALA A 90 13.27 -18.73 8.58
C ALA A 90 13.14 -20.12 7.93
N SER A 91 11.95 -20.71 7.85
CA SER A 91 11.75 -21.99 7.15
C SER A 91 11.91 -21.85 5.63
N LEU A 92 11.50 -20.71 5.05
CA LEU A 92 11.71 -20.37 3.66
C LEU A 92 13.04 -19.62 3.45
N TRP A 93 13.42 -18.81 4.42
CA TRP A 93 14.56 -17.91 4.35
C TRP A 93 15.47 -18.07 5.60
N PRO A 94 16.33 -19.12 5.66
CA PRO A 94 17.11 -19.43 6.87
C PRO A 94 17.96 -18.27 7.40
N ALA A 95 18.55 -17.46 6.51
CA ALA A 95 19.36 -16.31 6.91
C ALA A 95 18.57 -15.25 7.70
N PHE A 96 17.26 -15.13 7.48
CA PHE A 96 16.39 -14.20 8.22
C PHE A 96 16.26 -14.58 9.70
N GLY A 97 16.46 -15.83 10.06
CA GLY A 97 16.39 -16.32 11.44
C GLY A 97 17.47 -15.79 12.40
N ALA A 98 18.47 -15.07 11.88
CA ALA A 98 19.53 -14.49 12.70
C ALA A 98 18.97 -13.52 13.77
N HIS A 99 19.72 -13.39 14.88
CA HIS A 99 19.42 -12.45 15.98
C HIS A 99 18.03 -12.63 16.61
N GLY A 100 17.58 -13.90 16.78
CA GLY A 100 16.32 -14.23 17.45
C GLY A 100 15.05 -14.05 16.60
N LYS A 101 15.18 -13.93 15.27
CA LYS A 101 14.05 -13.90 14.33
C LYS A 101 13.64 -15.30 13.84
N ASP A 102 14.28 -16.37 14.32
CA ASP A 102 14.11 -17.76 13.87
C ASP A 102 12.66 -18.28 14.01
N LYS A 103 11.92 -17.78 14.99
CA LYS A 103 10.53 -18.17 15.26
C LYS A 103 9.48 -17.17 14.76
N LEU A 104 9.92 -16.04 14.15
CA LEU A 104 8.98 -15.04 13.64
C LEU A 104 8.16 -15.65 12.51
N THR A 105 6.83 -15.67 12.67
CA THR A 105 5.93 -16.18 11.64
C THR A 105 5.76 -15.20 10.49
N ILE A 106 5.32 -15.70 9.32
CA ILE A 106 4.95 -14.85 8.18
C ILE A 106 3.85 -13.88 8.57
N ALA A 107 2.84 -14.33 9.32
CA ALA A 107 1.79 -13.45 9.84
C ALA A 107 2.33 -12.30 10.68
N GLN A 108 3.28 -12.57 11.56
CA GLN A 108 3.94 -11.55 12.40
C GLN A 108 4.79 -10.59 11.57
N ALA A 109 5.52 -11.09 10.57
CA ALA A 109 6.29 -10.26 9.65
C ALA A 109 5.37 -9.32 8.85
N LEU A 110 4.24 -9.83 8.35
CA LEU A 110 3.21 -9.03 7.68
C LEU A 110 2.61 -7.95 8.60
N ALA A 111 2.51 -8.22 9.90
CA ALA A 111 2.02 -7.29 10.91
C ALA A 111 3.09 -6.37 11.52
N HIS A 112 4.24 -6.21 10.85
CA HIS A 112 5.32 -5.32 11.27
C HIS A 112 5.99 -5.67 12.61
N GLN A 113 6.07 -6.96 12.95
CA GLN A 113 6.61 -7.43 14.24
C GLN A 113 8.06 -7.92 14.15
N ALA A 114 8.73 -7.74 13.01
CA ALA A 114 10.10 -8.24 12.83
C ALA A 114 11.19 -7.47 13.60
N GLY A 115 10.89 -6.25 14.04
CA GLY A 115 11.85 -5.42 14.78
C GLY A 115 12.92 -4.75 13.91
N VAL A 116 12.79 -4.78 12.59
CA VAL A 116 13.79 -4.26 11.65
C VAL A 116 13.22 -3.16 10.72
N PRO A 117 12.75 -2.02 11.27
CA PRO A 117 12.03 -1.01 10.50
C PRO A 117 12.91 -0.24 9.51
N GLY A 118 14.24 -0.34 9.63
CA GLY A 118 15.21 0.34 8.79
C GLY A 118 16.62 0.18 9.32
N PHE A 119 17.58 0.85 8.71
CA PHE A 119 18.98 0.83 9.07
C PHE A 119 19.31 2.03 9.95
N ILE A 120 19.85 1.81 11.16
CA ILE A 120 20.32 2.87 12.05
C ILE A 120 21.78 3.24 11.75
N ASN A 121 22.60 2.24 11.43
CA ASN A 121 23.97 2.44 11.04
C ASN A 121 24.06 2.89 9.57
N PRO A 122 25.06 3.69 9.19
CA PRO A 122 25.27 4.05 7.80
C PRO A 122 25.36 2.83 6.89
N ILE A 123 24.60 2.88 5.79
CA ILE A 123 24.61 1.87 4.73
C ILE A 123 24.62 2.62 3.40
N ASP A 124 24.99 1.96 2.32
CA ASP A 124 24.88 2.52 0.98
C ASP A 124 23.43 3.04 0.75
N PRO A 125 23.24 4.33 0.54
CA PRO A 125 21.92 4.89 0.32
C PRO A 125 21.24 4.38 -0.96
N ASP A 126 21.98 3.82 -1.90
CA ASP A 126 21.49 3.28 -3.16
C ASP A 126 21.29 1.73 -3.11
N LEU A 127 21.51 1.08 -1.95
CA LEU A 127 21.31 -0.38 -1.79
C LEU A 127 19.92 -0.87 -2.22
N TRP A 128 18.91 0.00 -2.18
CA TRP A 128 17.56 -0.31 -2.68
C TRP A 128 17.52 -0.68 -4.17
N LEU A 129 18.55 -0.33 -4.96
CA LEU A 129 18.69 -0.70 -6.37
C LEU A 129 19.00 -2.19 -6.59
N ASP A 130 19.46 -2.88 -5.55
CA ASP A 130 19.73 -4.30 -5.57
C ASP A 130 18.85 -5.01 -4.53
N PRO A 131 17.62 -5.43 -4.90
CA PRO A 131 16.68 -6.05 -3.98
C PRO A 131 17.23 -7.28 -3.24
N PRO A 132 17.94 -8.22 -3.89
CA PRO A 132 18.57 -9.34 -3.19
C PRO A 132 19.59 -8.90 -2.14
N ALA A 133 20.49 -7.98 -2.47
CA ALA A 133 21.48 -7.46 -1.53
C ALA A 133 20.82 -6.69 -0.38
N CYS A 134 19.77 -5.91 -0.68
CA CYS A 134 18.97 -5.21 0.32
C CYS A 134 18.27 -6.18 1.27
N ALA A 135 17.65 -7.23 0.75
CA ALA A 135 17.02 -8.28 1.55
C ALA A 135 18.06 -8.98 2.45
N ALA A 136 19.22 -9.33 1.92
CA ALA A 136 20.30 -9.94 2.70
C ALA A 136 20.78 -9.02 3.84
N ALA A 137 20.93 -7.73 3.58
CA ALA A 137 21.30 -6.74 4.59
C ALA A 137 20.21 -6.62 5.68
N ILE A 138 18.92 -6.65 5.32
CA ILE A 138 17.80 -6.63 6.26
C ILE A 138 17.76 -7.90 7.11
N ALA A 139 18.01 -9.08 6.52
CA ALA A 139 18.08 -10.35 7.25
C ALA A 139 19.16 -10.35 8.34
N ALA A 140 20.27 -9.66 8.09
CA ALA A 140 21.38 -9.54 9.03
C ALA A 140 21.17 -8.49 10.13
N LEU A 141 20.08 -7.69 10.09
CA LEU A 141 19.82 -6.69 11.11
C LEU A 141 19.47 -7.33 12.46
N GLU A 142 20.02 -6.76 13.52
CA GLU A 142 19.59 -7.01 14.88
C GLU A 142 18.26 -6.27 15.13
N PRO A 143 17.22 -6.95 15.63
CA PRO A 143 15.93 -6.33 15.91
C PRO A 143 16.03 -5.25 16.99
N MET A 144 15.33 -4.14 16.80
CA MET A 144 15.24 -3.02 17.76
C MET A 144 14.29 -3.31 18.92
N TRP A 145 13.48 -4.35 18.83
CA TRP A 145 12.64 -4.91 19.89
C TRP A 145 12.50 -6.41 19.65
N PRO A 146 12.18 -7.22 20.69
CA PRO A 146 12.03 -8.66 20.52
C PRO A 146 11.00 -8.99 19.43
N PRO A 147 11.36 -9.79 18.40
CA PRO A 147 10.44 -10.16 17.32
C PRO A 147 9.16 -10.80 17.84
N GLY A 148 8.02 -10.43 17.26
CA GLY A 148 6.72 -10.96 17.63
C GLY A 148 6.06 -10.34 18.87
N THR A 149 6.72 -9.40 19.59
CA THR A 149 6.19 -8.85 20.85
C THR A 149 5.46 -7.52 20.70
N ALA A 150 5.77 -6.75 19.66
CA ALA A 150 5.16 -5.46 19.35
C ALA A 150 5.23 -5.20 17.86
N SER A 151 4.35 -4.32 17.37
CA SER A 151 4.40 -3.83 16.00
C SER A 151 5.05 -2.44 15.95
N GLY A 152 5.89 -2.25 14.96
CA GLY A 152 6.46 -0.96 14.60
C GLY A 152 6.59 -0.89 13.09
N TYR A 153 5.97 0.08 12.48
CA TYR A 153 5.85 0.18 11.04
C TYR A 153 7.20 0.06 10.30
N HIS A 154 7.28 -0.86 9.35
CA HIS A 154 8.44 -1.07 8.49
C HIS A 154 8.16 -0.43 7.12
N PRO A 155 8.46 0.86 6.88
CA PRO A 155 8.00 1.54 5.67
C PRO A 155 8.57 0.96 4.38
N LEU A 156 9.85 0.61 4.36
CA LEU A 156 10.53 0.05 3.18
C LEU A 156 10.94 -1.40 3.38
N THR A 157 11.55 -1.74 4.52
CA THR A 157 12.06 -3.09 4.80
C THR A 157 11.00 -4.17 4.70
N TRP A 158 9.75 -3.85 5.04
CA TRP A 158 8.62 -4.75 4.85
C TRP A 158 8.50 -5.26 3.40
N GLY A 159 8.68 -4.38 2.42
CA GLY A 159 8.60 -4.76 1.01
C GLY A 159 9.67 -5.76 0.60
N TYR A 160 10.89 -5.58 1.07
CA TYR A 160 11.98 -6.53 0.80
C TYR A 160 11.76 -7.85 1.52
N ILE A 161 11.20 -7.82 2.75
CA ILE A 161 10.86 -9.04 3.49
C ILE A 161 9.79 -9.85 2.74
N VAL A 162 8.67 -9.23 2.35
CA VAL A 162 7.59 -9.96 1.66
C VAL A 162 7.97 -10.33 0.22
N GLY A 163 8.75 -9.49 -0.45
CA GLY A 163 9.28 -9.77 -1.77
C GLY A 163 10.18 -11.01 -1.78
N GLU A 164 11.07 -11.13 -0.79
CA GLU A 164 11.95 -12.29 -0.65
C GLU A 164 11.17 -13.55 -0.25
N ILE A 165 10.17 -13.44 0.65
CA ILE A 165 9.29 -14.57 0.99
C ILE A 165 8.55 -15.05 -0.28
N ALA A 166 7.97 -14.13 -1.07
CA ALA A 166 7.28 -14.48 -2.31
C ALA A 166 8.21 -15.17 -3.32
N MET A 167 9.42 -14.62 -3.52
CA MET A 167 10.43 -15.20 -4.40
C MET A 167 10.79 -16.62 -3.99
N ARG A 168 10.99 -16.87 -2.70
CA ARG A 168 11.36 -18.21 -2.19
C ARG A 168 10.20 -19.20 -2.21
N ALA A 169 8.97 -18.71 -2.02
CA ALA A 169 7.78 -19.57 -2.04
C ALA A 169 7.38 -19.99 -3.46
N ALA A 170 7.55 -19.10 -4.45
CA ALA A 170 6.99 -19.29 -5.80
C ALA A 170 8.02 -19.24 -6.93
N ASP A 171 9.31 -18.99 -6.65
CA ASP A 171 10.38 -18.75 -7.65
C ASP A 171 9.99 -17.63 -8.66
N ARG A 172 9.20 -16.66 -8.19
CA ARG A 172 8.70 -15.51 -8.98
C ARG A 172 8.67 -14.28 -8.09
N SER A 173 8.94 -13.11 -8.69
CA SER A 173 8.80 -11.85 -7.94
C SER A 173 7.34 -11.54 -7.60
N LEU A 174 7.13 -10.82 -6.50
CA LEU A 174 5.79 -10.42 -6.06
C LEU A 174 5.07 -9.58 -7.13
N GLY A 175 5.79 -8.68 -7.80
CA GLY A 175 5.23 -7.87 -8.88
C GLY A 175 4.86 -8.70 -10.12
N ALA A 176 5.63 -9.75 -10.45
CA ALA A 176 5.28 -10.67 -11.53
C ALA A 176 4.01 -11.46 -11.20
N ILE A 177 3.89 -11.99 -9.98
CA ILE A 177 2.67 -12.68 -9.53
C ILE A 177 1.47 -11.73 -9.58
N LEU A 178 1.59 -10.52 -9.04
CA LEU A 178 0.53 -9.52 -9.08
C LEU A 178 0.07 -9.26 -10.52
N ARG A 179 1.00 -9.02 -11.42
CA ARG A 179 0.71 -8.71 -12.83
C ARG A 179 0.02 -9.87 -13.53
N GLU A 180 0.57 -11.07 -13.41
CA GLU A 180 0.19 -12.21 -14.25
C GLU A 180 -1.03 -12.97 -13.72
N GLU A 181 -1.15 -13.10 -12.37
CA GLU A 181 -2.21 -13.89 -11.75
C GLU A 181 -3.42 -13.05 -11.31
N ILE A 182 -3.21 -11.73 -11.08
CA ILE A 182 -4.26 -10.88 -10.50
C ILE A 182 -4.64 -9.75 -11.45
N CYS A 183 -3.68 -8.92 -11.87
CA CYS A 183 -4.01 -7.71 -12.63
C CYS A 183 -4.41 -8.00 -14.06
N ALA A 184 -3.64 -8.79 -14.80
CA ALA A 184 -3.90 -9.06 -16.21
C ALA A 184 -5.23 -9.80 -16.44
N PRO A 185 -5.61 -10.84 -15.68
CA PRO A 185 -6.90 -11.52 -15.86
C PRO A 185 -8.11 -10.58 -15.67
N HIS A 186 -7.98 -9.57 -14.79
CA HIS A 186 -9.07 -8.66 -14.46
C HIS A 186 -8.95 -7.26 -15.11
N GLY A 187 -7.97 -7.04 -15.98
CA GLY A 187 -7.74 -5.76 -16.64
C GLY A 187 -7.44 -4.61 -15.67
N ILE A 188 -6.72 -4.90 -14.57
CA ILE A 188 -6.43 -3.94 -13.50
C ILE A 188 -5.10 -3.24 -13.78
N ASP A 189 -5.11 -1.91 -13.71
CA ASP A 189 -3.94 -1.08 -13.95
C ASP A 189 -3.24 -0.73 -12.62
N PHE A 190 -2.46 -1.66 -12.13
CA PHE A 190 -1.60 -1.54 -10.96
C PHE A 190 -0.28 -2.28 -11.21
N GLN A 191 0.84 -1.62 -10.93
CA GLN A 191 2.17 -2.17 -11.21
C GLN A 191 3.09 -1.99 -10.01
N ILE A 192 3.86 -3.03 -9.67
CA ILE A 192 5.03 -2.97 -8.78
C ILE A 192 6.22 -3.35 -9.66
N GLY A 193 7.21 -2.44 -9.75
CA GLY A 193 8.23 -2.55 -10.81
C GLY A 193 7.64 -2.10 -12.16
N THR A 194 7.39 -0.79 -12.28
CA THR A 194 6.78 -0.17 -13.47
C THR A 194 7.79 -0.14 -14.63
N PRO A 195 7.55 -0.82 -15.75
CA PRO A 195 8.48 -0.86 -16.88
C PRO A 195 8.61 0.52 -17.55
N GLU A 196 9.71 0.76 -18.23
CA GLU A 196 10.01 2.06 -18.85
C GLU A 196 8.95 2.48 -19.88
N SER A 197 8.35 1.52 -20.58
CA SER A 197 7.26 1.78 -21.53
C SER A 197 6.05 2.49 -20.90
N GLU A 198 5.86 2.36 -19.60
CA GLU A 198 4.75 2.93 -18.84
C GLU A 198 5.09 4.31 -18.25
N HIS A 199 6.36 4.73 -18.28
CA HIS A 199 6.80 5.96 -17.63
C HIS A 199 6.19 7.21 -18.26
N ALA A 200 5.84 7.19 -19.55
CA ALA A 200 5.24 8.33 -20.23
C ALA A 200 3.89 8.73 -19.62
N ARG A 201 3.12 7.79 -19.06
CA ARG A 201 1.83 8.05 -18.42
C ARG A 201 1.94 8.21 -16.88
N ALA A 202 3.14 8.03 -16.31
CA ALA A 202 3.34 8.24 -14.88
C ALA A 202 3.31 9.73 -14.52
N ALA A 203 2.58 10.06 -13.46
CA ALA A 203 2.51 11.42 -12.94
C ALA A 203 3.80 11.83 -12.22
N GLU A 204 4.17 13.09 -12.34
CA GLU A 204 5.28 13.69 -11.61
C GLU A 204 4.85 14.11 -10.21
N VAL A 205 5.61 13.67 -9.21
CA VAL A 205 5.32 13.99 -7.82
C VAL A 205 5.78 15.39 -7.45
N LYS A 206 4.88 16.18 -6.86
CA LYS A 206 5.18 17.42 -6.17
C LYS A 206 5.30 17.15 -4.68
N LYS A 207 6.51 17.31 -4.13
CA LYS A 207 6.78 17.08 -2.70
C LYS A 207 5.98 18.03 -1.81
N PRO A 208 5.64 17.63 -0.56
CA PRO A 208 4.96 18.51 0.38
C PRO A 208 5.89 19.66 0.82
N SER A 209 5.27 20.79 1.19
CA SER A 209 5.99 21.95 1.73
C SER A 209 6.44 21.80 3.17
N ARG A 210 5.90 20.82 3.87
CA ARG A 210 6.19 20.52 5.29
C ARG A 210 6.54 19.04 5.43
N VAL A 211 7.39 18.73 6.41
CA VAL A 211 7.65 17.35 6.83
C VAL A 211 6.46 16.88 7.69
N ALA A 212 6.14 15.60 7.61
CA ALA A 212 5.14 14.99 8.48
C ALA A 212 5.57 15.09 9.96
N ASP A 213 4.59 15.23 10.85
CA ASP A 213 4.84 15.18 12.27
C ASP A 213 4.87 13.72 12.75
N PHE A 214 6.04 13.29 13.19
CA PHE A 214 6.26 11.96 13.76
C PHE A 214 6.28 11.98 15.30
N GLY A 215 6.10 13.15 15.94
CA GLY A 215 6.34 13.32 17.35
C GLY A 215 7.83 13.13 17.71
N GLU A 216 8.12 12.54 18.87
CA GLU A 216 9.49 12.25 19.30
C GLU A 216 10.20 11.30 18.32
N ILE A 217 11.42 11.64 17.93
CA ILE A 217 12.22 10.81 17.00
C ILE A 217 13.00 9.76 17.79
N THR A 218 12.33 8.67 18.08
CA THR A 218 12.92 7.47 18.71
C THR A 218 13.89 6.75 17.75
N PRO A 219 14.78 5.86 18.25
CA PRO A 219 15.66 5.08 17.38
C PRO A 219 14.93 4.29 16.27
N PRO A 220 13.80 3.61 16.53
CA PRO A 220 13.05 2.94 15.48
C PRO A 220 12.49 3.92 14.42
N ARG A 221 11.96 5.08 14.82
CA ARG A 221 11.49 6.14 13.89
C ARG A 221 12.61 6.69 13.04
N ARG A 222 13.79 6.90 13.65
CA ARG A 222 14.97 7.37 12.94
C ARG A 222 15.41 6.37 11.87
N ALA A 223 15.52 5.08 12.21
CA ALA A 223 15.87 4.02 11.28
C ALA A 223 14.89 3.93 10.12
N ALA A 224 13.59 4.04 10.41
CA ALA A 224 12.51 3.89 9.45
C ALA A 224 12.41 5.06 8.42
N PHE A 225 12.66 6.31 8.86
CA PHE A 225 12.32 7.48 8.06
C PHE A 225 13.43 8.52 7.87
N PHE A 226 14.46 8.54 8.74
CA PHE A 226 15.40 9.66 8.83
C PHE A 226 16.85 9.26 8.53
N THR A 227 17.04 8.20 7.76
CA THR A 227 18.34 7.79 7.25
C THR A 227 18.46 8.10 5.74
N PRO A 228 19.68 8.24 5.19
CA PRO A 228 19.86 8.46 3.74
C PRO A 228 19.22 7.36 2.89
N TRP A 229 19.30 6.10 3.32
CA TRP A 229 18.65 4.98 2.66
C TRP A 229 17.11 5.10 2.66
N ALA A 230 16.50 5.49 3.77
CA ALA A 230 15.05 5.67 3.87
C ALA A 230 14.54 6.83 2.99
N ALA A 231 15.40 7.78 2.67
CA ALA A 231 15.10 8.91 1.79
C ALA A 231 15.27 8.63 0.29
N ALA A 232 15.65 7.39 -0.09
CA ALA A 232 15.99 6.94 -1.44
C ALA A 232 15.36 7.75 -2.59
N LYS A 233 15.94 7.74 -3.78
CA LYS A 233 15.59 8.56 -4.98
C LYS A 233 14.15 8.33 -5.49
N ARG A 234 13.17 8.50 -4.61
CA ARG A 234 11.75 8.25 -4.87
C ARG A 234 11.27 9.04 -6.08
N GLY A 235 10.64 8.34 -7.02
CA GLY A 235 10.11 8.92 -8.25
C GLY A 235 11.12 9.00 -9.40
N SER A 236 12.38 8.58 -9.24
CA SER A 236 13.29 8.40 -10.36
C SER A 236 12.86 7.25 -11.27
N SER A 237 13.38 7.23 -12.52
CA SER A 237 13.13 6.12 -13.45
C SER A 237 13.57 4.78 -12.85
N GLN A 238 14.76 4.72 -12.27
CA GLN A 238 15.28 3.52 -11.61
C GLN A 238 14.36 3.07 -10.46
N TRP A 239 13.89 4.00 -9.62
CA TRP A 239 12.99 3.69 -8.52
C TRP A 239 11.66 3.10 -9.00
N ARG A 240 11.15 3.52 -10.16
CA ARG A 240 9.92 2.95 -10.74
C ARG A 240 10.11 1.52 -11.20
N GLN A 241 11.26 1.19 -11.79
CA GLN A 241 11.53 -0.11 -12.40
C GLN A 241 11.79 -1.22 -11.38
N ILE A 242 12.34 -0.87 -10.21
CA ILE A 242 12.63 -1.84 -9.16
C ILE A 242 11.36 -2.18 -8.39
N GLU A 243 11.22 -3.44 -7.99
CA GLU A 243 10.13 -3.86 -7.13
C GLU A 243 10.43 -3.53 -5.66
N ILE A 244 9.62 -2.63 -5.08
CA ILE A 244 9.58 -2.37 -3.65
C ILE A 244 8.13 -2.58 -3.18
N PRO A 245 7.72 -3.82 -2.85
CA PRO A 245 6.33 -4.19 -2.59
C PRO A 245 5.64 -3.45 -1.43
N SER A 246 6.37 -2.58 -0.75
CA SER A 246 5.85 -1.73 0.32
C SER A 246 5.60 -0.28 -0.11
N ALA A 247 6.12 0.17 -1.27
CA ALA A 247 6.27 1.61 -1.47
C ALA A 247 6.16 2.13 -2.90
N ASN A 248 6.38 1.33 -3.95
CA ASN A 248 6.47 1.88 -5.29
C ASN A 248 5.44 1.34 -6.29
N GLY A 249 4.31 0.89 -5.81
CA GLY A 249 3.15 0.66 -6.68
C GLY A 249 2.81 1.94 -7.46
N HIS A 250 2.54 1.78 -8.76
CA HIS A 250 2.01 2.82 -9.62
C HIS A 250 0.66 2.36 -10.15
N ALA A 251 -0.35 3.20 -10.03
CA ALA A 251 -1.72 2.80 -10.35
C ALA A 251 -2.59 3.96 -10.81
N THR A 252 -3.67 3.66 -11.51
CA THR A 252 -4.85 4.50 -11.63
C THR A 252 -5.70 4.40 -10.35
N ALA A 253 -6.60 5.34 -10.12
CA ALA A 253 -7.54 5.27 -8.99
C ALA A 253 -8.43 4.03 -9.08
N LEU A 254 -8.91 3.70 -10.29
CA LEU A 254 -9.73 2.53 -10.53
C LEU A 254 -8.94 1.23 -10.28
N GLY A 255 -7.65 1.19 -10.64
CA GLY A 255 -6.79 0.04 -10.36
C GLY A 255 -6.65 -0.21 -8.85
N VAL A 256 -6.50 0.85 -8.04
CA VAL A 256 -6.51 0.74 -6.57
C VAL A 256 -7.86 0.24 -6.08
N ALA A 257 -8.98 0.86 -6.51
CA ALA A 257 -10.31 0.48 -6.06
C ALA A 257 -10.63 -0.99 -6.37
N ARG A 258 -10.29 -1.47 -7.58
CA ARG A 258 -10.48 -2.87 -8.00
C ARG A 258 -9.71 -3.88 -7.14
N LEU A 259 -8.45 -3.60 -6.82
CA LEU A 259 -7.68 -4.50 -5.95
C LEU A 259 -8.20 -4.49 -4.52
N TYR A 260 -8.59 -3.32 -4.00
CA TYR A 260 -9.14 -3.23 -2.67
C TYR A 260 -10.58 -3.77 -2.56
N GLU A 261 -11.24 -4.08 -3.68
CA GLU A 261 -12.52 -4.78 -3.71
C GLU A 261 -12.45 -6.15 -3.01
N VAL A 262 -11.30 -6.82 -3.02
CA VAL A 262 -11.04 -8.05 -2.26
C VAL A 262 -11.46 -7.92 -0.80
N TYR A 263 -11.19 -6.76 -0.19
CA TYR A 263 -11.51 -6.50 1.22
C TYR A 263 -13.01 -6.23 1.46
N ALA A 264 -13.71 -5.72 0.45
CA ALA A 264 -15.14 -5.42 0.54
C ALA A 264 -16.02 -6.65 0.27
N THR A 265 -15.52 -7.61 -0.50
CA THR A 265 -16.31 -8.74 -1.02
C THR A 265 -16.01 -10.07 -0.32
N GLY A 266 -15.03 -10.09 0.57
CA GLY A 266 -14.59 -11.34 1.18
C GLY A 266 -13.74 -12.22 0.25
N GLY A 267 -12.95 -11.60 -0.64
CA GLY A 267 -11.98 -12.30 -1.47
C GLY A 267 -12.35 -12.37 -2.96
N GLU A 268 -13.25 -11.51 -3.47
CA GLU A 268 -13.61 -11.47 -4.88
C GLU A 268 -13.11 -10.17 -5.54
N ILE A 269 -12.83 -10.22 -6.83
CA ILE A 269 -12.59 -9.08 -7.71
C ILE A 269 -13.57 -9.17 -8.88
N SER A 270 -14.34 -8.10 -9.11
CA SER A 270 -15.30 -8.04 -10.23
C SER A 270 -16.27 -9.23 -10.29
N GLY A 271 -16.64 -9.77 -9.12
CA GLY A 271 -17.53 -10.93 -8.98
C GLY A 271 -16.85 -12.30 -9.18
N GLU A 272 -15.55 -12.32 -9.43
CA GLU A 272 -14.77 -13.55 -9.54
C GLU A 272 -13.97 -13.81 -8.26
N ARG A 273 -13.97 -15.05 -7.79
CA ARG A 273 -13.29 -15.42 -6.56
C ARG A 273 -11.77 -15.53 -6.76
N LEU A 274 -11.06 -14.62 -6.12
CA LEU A 274 -9.60 -14.62 -6.10
C LEU A 274 -9.03 -15.43 -4.93
N LEU A 275 -9.63 -15.30 -3.74
CA LEU A 275 -9.20 -15.95 -2.50
C LEU A 275 -10.30 -16.83 -1.93
N SER A 276 -9.94 -18.02 -1.45
CA SER A 276 -10.85 -18.81 -0.65
C SER A 276 -11.24 -18.08 0.65
N PRO A 277 -12.40 -18.44 1.27
CA PRO A 277 -12.79 -17.86 2.55
C PRO A 277 -11.73 -18.03 3.64
N GLY A 278 -10.99 -19.15 3.62
CA GLY A 278 -9.91 -19.42 4.58
C GLY A 278 -8.72 -18.49 4.39
N ALA A 279 -8.25 -18.30 3.17
CA ALA A 279 -7.14 -17.38 2.86
C ALA A 279 -7.54 -15.93 3.14
N PHE A 280 -8.76 -15.53 2.78
CA PHE A 280 -9.27 -14.20 3.11
C PHE A 280 -9.33 -13.97 4.62
N ALA A 281 -9.84 -14.94 5.40
CA ALA A 281 -9.87 -14.82 6.85
C ALA A 281 -8.48 -14.62 7.46
N GLN A 282 -7.45 -15.29 6.95
CA GLN A 282 -6.05 -15.08 7.37
C GLN A 282 -5.53 -13.69 7.00
N LEU A 283 -5.86 -13.19 5.80
CA LEU A 283 -5.47 -11.86 5.34
C LEU A 283 -5.98 -10.76 6.28
N VAL A 284 -7.24 -10.85 6.69
CA VAL A 284 -7.92 -9.83 7.49
C VAL A 284 -7.90 -10.09 9.00
N ALA A 285 -7.31 -11.19 9.46
CA ALA A 285 -7.24 -11.52 10.88
C ALA A 285 -6.51 -10.43 11.67
N PRO A 286 -7.01 -10.01 12.85
CA PRO A 286 -6.28 -9.16 13.77
C PRO A 286 -4.95 -9.80 14.17
N ARG A 287 -3.86 -9.06 14.05
CA ARG A 287 -2.52 -9.53 14.41
C ARG A 287 -1.91 -8.76 15.59
N PHE A 288 -2.20 -7.46 15.64
CA PHE A 288 -1.76 -6.60 16.73
C PHE A 288 -2.66 -5.36 16.80
N ARG A 289 -3.00 -4.94 18.01
CA ARG A 289 -3.71 -3.67 18.22
C ARG A 289 -3.07 -2.95 19.40
N GLY A 290 -2.57 -1.75 19.15
CA GLY A 290 -1.88 -0.98 20.18
C GLY A 290 -1.07 0.15 19.56
N ASP A 291 -0.24 0.78 20.41
CA ASP A 291 0.64 1.86 19.97
C ASP A 291 1.74 1.28 19.08
N ASP A 292 1.91 1.88 17.90
CA ASP A 292 2.95 1.51 16.97
C ASP A 292 4.29 2.15 17.38
N LEU A 293 5.37 1.37 17.36
CA LEU A 293 6.68 1.85 17.81
C LEU A 293 7.33 2.85 16.83
N VAL A 294 6.78 2.98 15.63
CA VAL A 294 7.32 3.82 14.54
C VAL A 294 6.35 4.92 14.14
N LEU A 295 5.09 4.61 13.91
CA LEU A 295 4.06 5.61 13.63
C LEU A 295 3.51 6.19 14.94
N PRO A 296 3.11 7.47 14.99
CA PRO A 296 2.56 8.09 16.20
C PRO A 296 1.06 7.80 16.35
N PHE A 297 0.63 6.55 16.17
CA PHE A 297 -0.76 6.14 16.20
C PHE A 297 -0.93 4.82 16.95
N ASN A 298 -2.12 4.63 17.53
CA ASN A 298 -2.61 3.31 17.89
C ASN A 298 -3.18 2.66 16.62
N ILE A 299 -2.69 1.49 16.25
CA ILE A 299 -3.02 0.85 14.98
C ILE A 299 -3.55 -0.58 15.21
N ASP A 300 -4.57 -0.93 14.44
CA ASP A 300 -5.11 -2.28 14.32
C ASP A 300 -4.45 -2.97 13.12
N TRP A 301 -3.27 -3.55 13.34
CA TRP A 301 -2.53 -4.28 12.29
C TRP A 301 -3.19 -5.62 11.98
N ARG A 302 -3.40 -5.86 10.71
CA ARG A 302 -3.76 -7.14 10.11
C ARG A 302 -2.55 -7.70 9.35
N SER A 303 -2.74 -8.63 8.44
CA SER A 303 -1.65 -9.18 7.64
C SER A 303 -1.26 -8.22 6.49
N GLY A 304 -0.57 -7.12 6.81
CA GLY A 304 -0.11 -6.11 5.83
C GLY A 304 -1.11 -5.01 5.49
N VAL A 305 -2.23 -4.95 6.19
CA VAL A 305 -3.26 -3.91 6.09
C VAL A 305 -3.70 -3.43 7.47
N ILE A 306 -4.50 -2.39 7.50
CA ILE A 306 -4.93 -1.69 8.72
C ILE A 306 -6.45 -1.78 8.84
N GLY A 307 -6.94 -2.20 10.02
CA GLY A 307 -8.34 -2.09 10.40
C GLY A 307 -8.73 -0.65 10.73
N ASN A 308 -10.01 -0.32 10.60
CA ASN A 308 -10.50 1.06 10.67
C ASN A 308 -10.72 1.59 12.10
N SER A 309 -9.84 1.27 13.04
CA SER A 309 -9.94 1.77 14.42
C SER A 309 -9.82 3.30 14.55
N ASN A 310 -9.22 3.94 13.55
CA ASN A 310 -9.01 5.39 13.51
C ASN A 310 -10.01 6.15 12.62
N GLY A 311 -10.97 5.47 11.99
CA GLY A 311 -11.97 6.10 11.13
C GLY A 311 -11.42 6.63 9.79
N PHE A 312 -10.25 6.19 9.33
CA PHE A 312 -9.64 6.70 8.10
C PHE A 312 -10.26 6.14 6.82
N TYR A 313 -11.07 5.08 6.92
CA TYR A 313 -11.64 4.34 5.80
C TYR A 313 -13.19 4.34 5.84
N GLY A 314 -13.78 5.42 6.34
CA GLY A 314 -15.23 5.56 6.46
C GLY A 314 -15.78 5.24 7.85
N PRO A 315 -17.12 5.24 8.02
CA PRO A 315 -17.76 5.15 9.32
C PRO A 315 -17.80 3.72 9.92
N ASN A 316 -17.59 2.69 9.11
CA ASN A 316 -17.74 1.31 9.55
C ASN A 316 -16.41 0.75 10.10
N ALA A 317 -16.48 0.16 11.29
CA ALA A 317 -15.30 -0.42 11.96
C ALA A 317 -14.71 -1.63 11.20
N GLU A 318 -15.50 -2.27 10.38
CA GLU A 318 -15.14 -3.43 9.57
C GLU A 318 -14.30 -3.09 8.34
N ALA A 319 -14.25 -1.81 7.95
CA ALA A 319 -13.46 -1.37 6.81
C ALA A 319 -11.96 -1.63 7.03
N ILE A 320 -11.28 -1.98 5.95
CA ILE A 320 -9.87 -2.34 5.95
C ILE A 320 -9.19 -1.60 4.82
N GLY A 321 -8.02 -1.02 5.08
CA GLY A 321 -7.34 -0.24 4.07
C GLY A 321 -5.86 -0.06 4.35
N HIS A 322 -5.24 0.74 3.49
CA HIS A 322 -3.89 1.27 3.72
C HIS A 322 -3.74 2.65 3.09
N SER A 323 -3.16 3.57 3.85
CA SER A 323 -2.80 4.91 3.36
C SER A 323 -1.36 4.94 2.87
N GLY A 324 -1.10 5.76 1.86
CA GLY A 324 0.25 5.98 1.34
C GLY A 324 0.78 7.38 1.65
N ALA A 325 2.09 7.49 1.75
CA ALA A 325 2.76 8.78 1.94
C ALA A 325 2.32 9.78 0.87
N GLY A 326 1.96 10.99 1.31
CA GLY A 326 1.48 12.04 0.42
C GLY A 326 -0.03 12.10 0.25
N GLY A 327 -0.79 11.07 0.71
CA GLY A 327 -2.25 11.13 0.76
C GLY A 327 -3.00 10.04 0.00
N SER A 328 -2.33 9.19 -0.80
CA SER A 328 -3.02 8.07 -1.47
C SER A 328 -3.70 7.15 -0.45
N CYS A 329 -4.79 6.54 -0.86
CA CYS A 329 -5.58 5.65 -0.01
C CYS A 329 -6.25 4.58 -0.85
N GLY A 330 -6.31 3.37 -0.31
CA GLY A 330 -7.14 2.29 -0.80
C GLY A 330 -7.83 1.61 0.37
N PHE A 331 -9.11 1.30 0.24
CA PHE A 331 -9.85 0.57 1.27
C PHE A 331 -11.01 -0.25 0.67
N GLY A 332 -11.42 -1.27 1.42
CA GLY A 332 -12.66 -1.99 1.20
C GLY A 332 -13.45 -2.09 2.49
N ASP A 333 -14.76 -1.92 2.39
CA ASP A 333 -15.70 -2.00 3.50
C ASP A 333 -16.70 -3.14 3.25
N PRO A 334 -16.56 -4.28 3.94
CA PRO A 334 -17.45 -5.42 3.74
C PRO A 334 -18.89 -5.15 4.19
N LYS A 335 -19.12 -4.21 5.11
CA LYS A 335 -20.46 -3.87 5.59
C LYS A 335 -21.22 -3.02 4.56
N ALA A 336 -20.54 -2.07 3.91
CA ALA A 336 -21.13 -1.27 2.85
C ALA A 336 -21.03 -1.96 1.47
N GLY A 337 -20.23 -3.01 1.35
CA GLY A 337 -19.94 -3.71 0.08
C GLY A 337 -19.20 -2.83 -0.92
N VAL A 338 -18.46 -1.82 -0.48
CA VAL A 338 -17.81 -0.83 -1.35
C VAL A 338 -16.30 -0.83 -1.15
N ALA A 339 -15.58 -0.62 -2.24
CA ALA A 339 -14.14 -0.34 -2.20
C ALA A 339 -13.85 0.95 -2.95
N ALA A 340 -12.80 1.65 -2.52
CA ALA A 340 -12.39 2.88 -3.19
C ALA A 340 -10.87 3.05 -3.21
N GLY A 341 -10.42 3.85 -4.19
CA GLY A 341 -9.04 4.25 -4.38
C GLY A 341 -8.91 5.73 -4.67
N TYR A 342 -7.98 6.38 -3.99
CA TYR A 342 -7.57 7.76 -4.24
C TYR A 342 -6.09 7.82 -4.56
N VAL A 343 -5.76 8.43 -5.68
CA VAL A 343 -4.39 8.64 -6.14
C VAL A 343 -4.16 10.10 -6.49
N MET A 344 -2.96 10.61 -6.27
CA MET A 344 -2.63 12.02 -6.51
C MET A 344 -1.12 12.19 -6.73
N ASN A 345 -0.71 13.34 -7.25
CA ASN A 345 0.71 13.65 -7.42
C ASN A 345 1.21 14.89 -6.63
N LYS A 346 0.34 15.60 -5.93
CA LYS A 346 0.74 16.61 -4.95
C LYS A 346 0.70 16.03 -3.55
N HIS A 347 1.85 15.78 -2.97
CA HIS A 347 1.94 15.18 -1.65
C HIS A 347 1.57 16.16 -0.54
N SER A 348 0.82 15.67 0.44
CA SER A 348 0.60 16.32 1.73
C SER A 348 1.63 15.86 2.76
N HIS A 349 1.56 16.44 3.94
CA HIS A 349 2.39 16.08 5.08
C HIS A 349 1.68 15.14 6.08
N HIS A 350 0.47 14.68 5.75
CA HIS A 350 -0.26 13.73 6.60
C HIS A 350 0.33 12.32 6.44
N LEU A 351 0.56 11.65 7.56
CA LEU A 351 1.03 10.26 7.57
C LEU A 351 -0.10 9.30 7.20
N MET A 352 -1.30 9.57 7.70
CA MET A 352 -2.55 8.85 7.46
C MET A 352 -3.72 9.83 7.60
N GLY A 353 -4.90 9.46 7.10
CA GLY A 353 -6.10 10.28 7.27
C GLY A 353 -5.99 11.64 6.57
N ASP A 354 -5.49 11.67 5.35
CA ASP A 354 -5.39 12.91 4.56
C ASP A 354 -6.77 13.53 4.37
N PRO A 355 -6.98 14.82 4.74
CA PRO A 355 -8.28 15.47 4.62
C PRO A 355 -8.89 15.42 3.21
N ARG A 356 -8.06 15.35 2.15
CA ARG A 356 -8.52 15.25 0.78
C ARG A 356 -9.19 13.90 0.51
N SER A 357 -8.57 12.80 0.95
CA SER A 357 -9.17 11.47 0.84
C SER A 357 -10.38 11.32 1.76
N LEU A 358 -10.33 11.84 2.99
CA LEU A 358 -11.45 11.77 3.93
C LEU A 358 -12.70 12.48 3.39
N ARG A 359 -12.56 13.67 2.78
CA ARG A 359 -13.66 14.39 2.12
C ARG A 359 -14.35 13.57 1.04
N LEU A 360 -13.57 12.85 0.22
CA LEU A 360 -14.10 11.99 -0.85
C LEU A 360 -14.78 10.75 -0.29
N ILE A 361 -14.21 10.15 0.74
CA ILE A 361 -14.79 9.02 1.45
C ILE A 361 -16.12 9.43 2.09
N GLU A 362 -16.17 10.57 2.78
CA GLU A 362 -17.40 11.10 3.38
C GLU A 362 -18.49 11.34 2.31
N ALA A 363 -18.12 11.94 1.18
CA ALA A 363 -19.03 12.16 0.08
C ALA A 363 -19.54 10.83 -0.51
N LEU A 364 -18.68 9.81 -0.63
CA LEU A 364 -19.05 8.48 -1.10
C LEU A 364 -20.10 7.85 -0.16
N TYR A 365 -19.81 7.81 1.14
CA TYR A 365 -20.75 7.23 2.11
C TYR A 365 -22.07 7.97 2.23
N ALA A 366 -22.10 9.26 1.92
CA ALA A 366 -23.35 10.02 1.86
C ALA A 366 -24.25 9.69 0.65
N CYS A 367 -23.72 8.90 -0.31
CA CYS A 367 -24.45 8.41 -1.48
C CYS A 367 -24.85 6.93 -1.36
N LEU A 368 -24.29 6.19 -0.39
CA LEU A 368 -24.56 4.76 -0.16
C LEU A 368 -25.84 4.54 0.63
#